data_24381b963cab1c31b6b1d9530bb38490
#
_entry.id   24381b963cab1c31b6b1d9530bb38490
#
_cell.length_a   1.000
_cell.length_b   1.000
_cell.length_c   1.000
_cell.angle_alpha   90.00
_cell.angle_beta   90.00
_cell.angle_gamma   90.00
#
_symmetry.space_group_name_H-M   'P 1'
#
loop_
_entity.id
_entity.type
_entity.pdbx_description
1 polymer ?
#
loop_
_entity_poly.entity_id
_entity_poly.type
_entity_poly.pdbx_seq_one_letter_code
_entity_poly.pdbx_strand_id
1 'polypeptide(L)'
;MQESQSKKMNEAKTNRGLHFFKIVLRPPYRLWLILLRYLHKSYNRVLLAYNGVLLAYNRALQLILIPKTPIASCVLHGRPEVHSLVCHRHMYNYILAIKSFLRFYNDVTVIVHDDGSLTKKDKRTIKKHVENINIIDRDYADEKIDKIFYHYPNCRRYRDECVNALQLFDYMLLSESDKIVSLDSDILFFKKPETLIDWLRDGTEIIHFWEQEPAGTREFLAKINLDDCFVPVNIGLLCFYKETMNLDLLEQILSKVEIFDWCTGQQIYSILLKKQIERHELSFFEPSQYQDQTEFRDGGDEQIARHYWSSVGTLDEYLPDRKKIIKELLNASKVDKI
;
A
#
# COMPACT_ATOMS: atom_id res chain seq x y z
N MET A 1 13.05 51.93 59.99
CA MET A 1 12.15 50.87 60.56
C MET A 1 10.77 50.86 59.86
N GLN A 2 10.22 51.97 59.39
CA GLN A 2 8.90 52.01 58.73
C GLN A 2 8.86 51.41 57.29
N GLU A 3 9.93 51.54 56.52
CA GLU A 3 9.98 50.96 55.12
C GLU A 3 10.03 49.44 55.09
N SER A 4 10.68 48.79 56.07
CA SER A 4 10.77 47.35 56.20
C SER A 4 9.42 46.69 56.53
N GLN A 5 8.56 47.38 57.25
CA GLN A 5 7.23 46.87 57.60
C GLN A 5 6.23 47.02 56.42
N SER A 6 6.35 48.11 55.66
CA SER A 6 5.56 48.29 54.43
C SER A 6 5.84 47.22 53.39
N LYS A 7 7.10 46.87 53.18
CA LYS A 7 7.52 45.84 52.23
C LYS A 7 7.00 44.43 52.61
N LYS A 8 7.10 44.07 53.87
CA LYS A 8 6.56 42.77 54.40
C LYS A 8 5.03 42.68 54.29
N MET A 9 4.33 43.80 54.47
CA MET A 9 2.87 43.84 54.37
C MET A 9 2.37 43.74 52.93
N ASN A 10 3.11 44.27 51.95
CA ASN A 10 2.83 44.13 50.53
C ASN A 10 3.13 42.71 50.00
N GLU A 11 4.22 42.09 50.43
CA GLU A 11 4.51 40.69 50.11
C GLU A 11 3.47 39.71 50.66
N ALA A 12 2.98 39.97 51.89
CA ALA A 12 1.94 39.14 52.50
C ALA A 12 0.58 39.28 51.79
N LYS A 13 0.24 40.48 51.25
CA LYS A 13 -0.98 40.70 50.45
C LYS A 13 -0.89 40.03 49.07
N THR A 14 0.28 40.09 48.41
CA THR A 14 0.51 39.47 47.11
C THR A 14 0.48 37.93 47.21
N ASN A 15 1.06 37.37 48.26
CA ASN A 15 0.99 35.92 48.50
C ASN A 15 -0.41 35.41 48.87
N ARG A 16 -1.21 36.18 49.58
CA ARG A 16 -2.62 35.83 49.88
C ARG A 16 -3.48 35.90 48.62
N GLY A 17 -3.26 36.89 47.72
CA GLY A 17 -3.92 36.98 46.44
C GLY A 17 -3.62 35.80 45.52
N LEU A 18 -2.34 35.41 45.42
CA LEU A 18 -1.92 34.24 44.63
C LEU A 18 -2.45 32.91 45.20
N HIS A 19 -2.58 32.82 46.52
CA HIS A 19 -3.14 31.62 47.17
C HIS A 19 -4.65 31.51 46.96
N PHE A 20 -5.37 32.64 47.00
CA PHE A 20 -6.78 32.71 46.72
C PHE A 20 -7.07 32.37 45.26
N PHE A 21 -6.29 32.86 44.30
CA PHE A 21 -6.37 32.47 42.89
C PHE A 21 -6.09 30.98 42.66
N LYS A 22 -5.13 30.40 43.38
CA LYS A 22 -4.83 28.95 43.29
C LYS A 22 -5.95 28.06 43.84
N ILE A 23 -6.70 28.55 44.85
CA ILE A 23 -7.78 27.78 45.49
C ILE A 23 -9.11 27.91 44.71
N VAL A 24 -9.39 29.05 44.13
CA VAL A 24 -10.67 29.32 43.44
C VAL A 24 -10.69 28.80 41.97
N LEU A 25 -9.54 28.78 41.32
CA LEU A 25 -9.46 28.30 39.91
C LEU A 25 -9.20 26.79 39.76
N ARG A 26 -8.78 26.08 40.82
CA ARG A 26 -8.54 24.64 40.75
C ARG A 26 -9.79 23.77 40.50
N PRO A 27 -10.96 24.01 41.11
CA PRO A 27 -12.15 23.22 40.90
C PRO A 27 -12.69 23.30 39.46
N PRO A 28 -12.88 24.47 38.84
CA PRO A 28 -13.40 24.55 37.47
C PRO A 28 -12.46 23.97 36.43
N TYR A 29 -11.14 24.09 36.62
CA TYR A 29 -10.16 23.50 35.71
C TYR A 29 -10.18 21.95 35.77
N ARG A 30 -10.29 21.36 36.94
CA ARG A 30 -10.45 19.91 37.11
C ARG A 30 -11.75 19.39 36.52
N LEU A 31 -12.85 20.09 36.73
CA LEU A 31 -14.13 19.76 36.12
C LEU A 31 -14.06 19.87 34.62
N TRP A 32 -13.41 20.87 34.06
CA TRP A 32 -13.19 21.04 32.64
C TRP A 32 -12.33 19.91 32.02
N LEU A 33 -11.26 19.49 32.71
CA LEU A 33 -10.46 18.34 32.31
C LEU A 33 -11.23 17.02 32.36
N ILE A 34 -12.12 16.84 33.33
CA ILE A 34 -13.00 15.67 33.42
C ILE A 34 -14.00 15.71 32.26
N LEU A 35 -14.59 16.87 31.96
CA LEU A 35 -15.50 17.05 30.85
C LEU A 35 -14.81 16.77 29.50
N LEU A 36 -13.61 17.30 29.29
CA LEU A 36 -12.81 17.02 28.08
C LEU A 36 -12.51 15.52 27.93
N ARG A 37 -12.12 14.83 29.01
CA ARG A 37 -11.91 13.37 28.97
C ARG A 37 -13.18 12.61 28.65
N TYR A 38 -14.32 13.04 29.18
CA TYR A 38 -15.63 12.44 28.90
C TYR A 38 -16.04 12.67 27.44
N LEU A 39 -15.90 13.89 26.93
CA LEU A 39 -16.15 14.24 25.54
C LEU A 39 -15.23 13.46 24.59
N HIS A 40 -13.93 13.38 24.89
CA HIS A 40 -12.98 12.58 24.13
C HIS A 40 -13.34 11.08 24.11
N LYS A 41 -13.72 10.51 25.27
CA LYS A 41 -14.15 9.12 25.37
C LYS A 41 -15.46 8.87 24.61
N SER A 42 -16.40 9.81 24.64
CA SER A 42 -17.64 9.73 23.87
C SER A 42 -17.40 9.88 22.38
N TYR A 43 -16.53 10.80 21.95
CA TYR A 43 -16.09 10.95 20.56
C TYR A 43 -15.47 9.67 20.04
N ASN A 44 -14.54 9.05 20.80
CA ASN A 44 -13.92 7.80 20.39
C ASN A 44 -14.93 6.64 20.27
N ARG A 45 -15.96 6.60 21.11
CA ARG A 45 -17.02 5.58 20.98
C ARG A 45 -17.86 5.80 19.73
N VAL A 46 -18.20 7.04 19.39
CA VAL A 46 -18.93 7.36 18.16
C VAL A 46 -18.07 7.03 16.93
N LEU A 47 -16.78 7.36 16.97
CA LEU A 47 -15.83 7.04 15.90
C LEU A 47 -15.69 5.53 15.70
N LEU A 48 -15.61 4.77 16.78
CA LEU A 48 -15.56 3.29 16.71
C LEU A 48 -16.87 2.71 16.13
N ALA A 49 -18.02 3.24 16.51
CA ALA A 49 -19.30 2.81 15.96
C ALA A 49 -19.41 3.15 14.45
N TYR A 50 -18.99 4.35 14.07
CA TYR A 50 -18.95 4.79 12.67
C TYR A 50 -18.05 3.88 11.83
N ASN A 51 -16.81 3.62 12.29
CA ASN A 51 -15.90 2.70 11.62
C ASN A 51 -16.46 1.28 11.53
N GLY A 52 -17.18 0.82 12.56
CA GLY A 52 -17.88 -0.48 12.53
C GLY A 52 -18.96 -0.54 11.44
N VAL A 53 -19.74 0.52 11.26
CA VAL A 53 -20.75 0.62 10.19
C VAL A 53 -20.09 0.65 8.82
N LEU A 54 -19.03 1.42 8.65
CA LEU A 54 -18.28 1.47 7.38
C LEU A 54 -17.67 0.09 7.02
N LEU A 55 -17.09 -0.60 8.00
CA LEU A 55 -16.58 -1.95 7.80
C LEU A 55 -17.67 -2.94 7.40
N ALA A 56 -18.83 -2.89 8.06
CA ALA A 56 -19.98 -3.73 7.71
C ALA A 56 -20.50 -3.41 6.30
N TYR A 57 -20.64 -2.14 5.96
CA TYR A 57 -21.02 -1.70 4.62
C TYR A 57 -20.02 -2.16 3.56
N ASN A 58 -18.72 -1.99 3.80
CA ASN A 58 -17.67 -2.46 2.91
C ASN A 58 -17.75 -3.97 2.70
N ARG A 59 -17.94 -4.74 3.77
CA ARG A 59 -18.12 -6.20 3.70
C ARG A 59 -19.36 -6.60 2.91
N ALA A 60 -20.46 -5.88 3.08
CA ALA A 60 -21.68 -6.10 2.29
C ALA A 60 -21.46 -5.82 0.79
N LEU A 61 -20.77 -4.73 0.43
CA LEU A 61 -20.41 -4.44 -0.95
C LEU A 61 -19.55 -5.56 -1.55
N GLN A 62 -18.55 -6.04 -0.82
CA GLN A 62 -17.69 -7.14 -1.27
C GLN A 62 -18.49 -8.42 -1.52
N LEU A 63 -19.31 -8.81 -0.55
CA LEU A 63 -20.02 -10.10 -0.59
C LEU A 63 -21.21 -10.12 -1.55
N ILE A 64 -21.85 -8.98 -1.80
CA ILE A 64 -23.11 -8.89 -2.55
C ILE A 64 -22.90 -8.37 -3.97
N LEU A 65 -22.08 -7.34 -4.14
CA LEU A 65 -21.99 -6.64 -5.42
C LEU A 65 -20.84 -7.14 -6.29
N ILE A 66 -19.65 -7.37 -5.71
CA ILE A 66 -18.50 -7.85 -6.49
C ILE A 66 -18.82 -9.18 -7.20
N PRO A 67 -19.49 -10.18 -6.57
CA PRO A 67 -19.89 -11.40 -7.26
C PRO A 67 -20.82 -11.22 -8.47
N LYS A 68 -21.47 -10.07 -8.59
CA LYS A 68 -22.37 -9.75 -9.71
C LYS A 68 -21.69 -9.02 -10.87
N THR A 69 -20.43 -8.57 -10.67
CA THR A 69 -19.68 -7.94 -11.76
C THR A 69 -19.32 -8.97 -12.84
N PRO A 70 -19.25 -8.59 -14.13
CA PRO A 70 -18.93 -9.52 -15.21
C PRO A 70 -17.59 -10.19 -14.98
N ILE A 71 -17.40 -11.37 -15.55
CA ILE A 71 -16.11 -12.07 -15.54
C ILE A 71 -15.14 -11.26 -16.39
N ALA A 72 -13.94 -11.02 -15.88
CA ALA A 72 -12.83 -10.50 -16.68
C ALA A 72 -11.99 -11.67 -17.21
N SER A 73 -11.21 -11.43 -18.26
CA SER A 73 -10.28 -12.41 -18.80
C SER A 73 -8.91 -11.81 -18.99
N CYS A 74 -7.88 -12.63 -18.97
CA CYS A 74 -6.51 -12.29 -19.32
C CYS A 74 -5.90 -13.41 -20.18
N VAL A 75 -4.67 -13.24 -20.64
CA VAL A 75 -3.95 -14.28 -21.39
C VAL A 75 -3.29 -15.24 -20.40
N LEU A 76 -3.32 -16.53 -20.68
CA LEU A 76 -2.80 -17.54 -19.76
C LEU A 76 -1.26 -17.50 -19.67
N HIS A 77 -0.56 -17.34 -20.81
CA HIS A 77 0.91 -17.32 -20.91
C HIS A 77 1.38 -16.46 -22.08
N GLY A 78 2.68 -16.12 -22.06
CA GLY A 78 3.37 -15.55 -23.22
C GLY A 78 3.13 -14.04 -23.43
N ARG A 79 2.71 -13.33 -22.38
CA ARG A 79 2.57 -11.87 -22.38
C ARG A 79 3.34 -11.27 -21.19
N PRO A 80 3.57 -9.95 -21.17
CA PRO A 80 4.04 -9.28 -19.95
C PRO A 80 3.17 -9.65 -18.75
N GLU A 81 3.78 -9.80 -17.60
CA GLU A 81 3.12 -10.33 -16.41
C GLU A 81 2.74 -9.23 -15.43
N VAL A 82 1.50 -9.30 -14.94
CA VAL A 82 0.99 -8.45 -13.86
C VAL A 82 0.92 -9.31 -12.59
N HIS A 83 1.77 -9.01 -11.64
CA HIS A 83 1.92 -9.74 -10.38
C HIS A 83 1.25 -9.00 -9.23
N SER A 84 0.57 -9.74 -8.38
CA SER A 84 -0.06 -9.21 -7.15
C SER A 84 0.15 -10.18 -5.99
N LEU A 85 0.59 -9.68 -4.83
CA LEU A 85 0.59 -10.42 -3.58
C LEU A 85 -0.78 -10.28 -2.92
N VAL A 86 -1.45 -11.39 -2.66
CA VAL A 86 -2.84 -11.38 -2.20
C VAL A 86 -3.01 -12.22 -0.94
N CYS A 87 -3.58 -11.61 0.10
CA CYS A 87 -4.00 -12.29 1.32
C CYS A 87 -5.53 -12.52 1.35
N HIS A 88 -5.95 -13.45 2.19
CA HIS A 88 -7.38 -13.74 2.42
C HIS A 88 -8.20 -12.48 2.70
N ARG A 89 -7.68 -11.60 3.54
CA ARG A 89 -8.37 -10.36 3.96
C ARG A 89 -8.63 -9.41 2.79
N HIS A 90 -7.72 -9.33 1.83
CA HIS A 90 -7.75 -8.38 0.72
C HIS A 90 -8.21 -9.00 -0.61
N MET A 91 -8.59 -10.27 -0.64
CA MET A 91 -9.01 -10.99 -1.85
C MET A 91 -10.08 -10.23 -2.69
N TYR A 92 -11.10 -9.68 -2.05
CA TYR A 92 -12.14 -8.92 -2.78
C TYR A 92 -11.66 -7.53 -3.25
N ASN A 93 -10.72 -6.91 -2.52
CA ASN A 93 -10.08 -5.68 -2.98
C ASN A 93 -9.30 -5.99 -4.25
N TYR A 94 -8.49 -7.06 -4.22
CA TYR A 94 -7.74 -7.52 -5.38
C TYR A 94 -8.63 -7.81 -6.59
N ILE A 95 -9.74 -8.55 -6.42
CA ILE A 95 -10.67 -8.82 -7.52
C ILE A 95 -11.16 -7.51 -8.16
N LEU A 96 -11.45 -6.50 -7.36
CA LEU A 96 -11.89 -5.22 -7.88
C LEU A 96 -10.75 -4.45 -8.55
N ALA A 97 -9.56 -4.44 -7.96
CA ALA A 97 -8.37 -3.80 -8.51
C ALA A 97 -8.04 -4.36 -9.89
N ILE A 98 -7.86 -5.68 -10.00
CA ILE A 98 -7.49 -6.31 -11.27
C ILE A 98 -8.59 -6.16 -12.34
N LYS A 99 -9.88 -6.24 -11.98
CA LYS A 99 -10.99 -6.01 -12.93
C LYS A 99 -11.08 -4.56 -13.37
N SER A 100 -10.73 -3.62 -12.51
CA SER A 100 -10.68 -2.20 -12.88
C SER A 100 -9.60 -1.91 -13.93
N PHE A 101 -8.52 -2.69 -13.96
CA PHE A 101 -7.48 -2.65 -14.98
C PHE A 101 -7.89 -3.43 -16.24
N LEU A 102 -8.27 -4.71 -16.08
CA LEU A 102 -8.55 -5.62 -17.22
C LEU A 102 -9.70 -5.17 -18.12
N ARG A 103 -10.61 -4.32 -17.63
CA ARG A 103 -11.66 -3.72 -18.48
C ARG A 103 -11.12 -2.80 -19.57
N PHE A 104 -9.89 -2.32 -19.43
CA PHE A 104 -9.23 -1.45 -20.41
C PHE A 104 -8.18 -2.17 -21.23
N TYR A 105 -7.52 -3.18 -20.64
CA TYR A 105 -6.49 -3.95 -21.31
C TYR A 105 -6.36 -5.34 -20.71
N ASN A 106 -6.52 -6.37 -21.53
CA ASN A 106 -6.53 -7.77 -21.10
C ASN A 106 -5.49 -8.66 -21.82
N ASP A 107 -4.66 -8.07 -22.70
CA ASP A 107 -3.56 -8.78 -23.38
C ASP A 107 -2.31 -8.86 -22.46
N VAL A 108 -2.51 -9.38 -21.27
CA VAL A 108 -1.50 -9.58 -20.22
C VAL A 108 -1.69 -10.93 -19.55
N THR A 109 -0.63 -11.51 -19.02
CA THR A 109 -0.68 -12.64 -18.09
C THR A 109 -0.84 -12.10 -16.67
N VAL A 110 -1.81 -12.60 -15.91
CA VAL A 110 -2.05 -12.17 -14.53
C VAL A 110 -1.67 -13.27 -13.56
N ILE A 111 -0.81 -12.93 -12.59
CA ILE A 111 -0.26 -13.85 -11.60
C ILE A 111 -0.57 -13.37 -10.20
N VAL A 112 -1.24 -14.22 -9.42
CA VAL A 112 -1.49 -14.01 -7.99
C VAL A 112 -0.50 -14.83 -7.20
N HIS A 113 0.22 -14.17 -6.31
CA HIS A 113 1.04 -14.83 -5.30
C HIS A 113 0.24 -14.93 -4.00
N ASP A 114 0.02 -16.17 -3.53
CA ASP A 114 -0.60 -16.42 -2.24
C ASP A 114 0.41 -16.13 -1.12
N ASP A 115 0.06 -15.23 -0.20
CA ASP A 115 0.87 -14.96 0.99
C ASP A 115 0.88 -16.12 2.02
N GLY A 116 0.15 -17.20 1.73
CA GLY A 116 -0.06 -18.37 2.58
C GLY A 116 -1.41 -18.35 3.31
N SER A 117 -2.19 -17.27 3.20
CA SER A 117 -3.49 -17.16 3.89
C SER A 117 -4.70 -17.44 3.00
N LEU A 118 -4.54 -17.55 1.68
CA LEU A 118 -5.64 -17.83 0.76
C LEU A 118 -6.19 -19.25 0.94
N THR A 119 -7.48 -19.34 1.23
CA THR A 119 -8.17 -20.62 1.31
C THR A 119 -8.45 -21.19 -0.09
N LYS A 120 -8.74 -22.49 -0.18
CA LYS A 120 -9.24 -23.11 -1.43
C LYS A 120 -10.49 -22.43 -1.98
N LYS A 121 -11.32 -21.85 -1.10
CA LYS A 121 -12.51 -21.09 -1.48
C LYS A 121 -12.12 -19.75 -2.12
N ASP A 122 -11.14 -19.06 -1.57
CA ASP A 122 -10.67 -17.79 -2.10
C ASP A 122 -10.07 -17.96 -3.49
N LYS A 123 -9.19 -18.94 -3.67
CA LYS A 123 -8.58 -19.28 -4.96
C LYS A 123 -9.65 -19.61 -6.02
N ARG A 124 -10.68 -20.39 -5.66
CA ARG A 124 -11.83 -20.65 -6.55
C ARG A 124 -12.62 -19.37 -6.85
N THR A 125 -12.78 -18.48 -5.86
CA THR A 125 -13.49 -17.20 -6.05
C THR A 125 -12.72 -16.31 -7.02
N ILE A 126 -11.41 -16.16 -6.86
CA ILE A 126 -10.55 -15.39 -7.78
C ILE A 126 -10.69 -15.94 -9.20
N LYS A 127 -10.51 -17.24 -9.40
CA LYS A 127 -10.64 -17.92 -10.72
C LYS A 127 -12.05 -17.79 -11.35
N LYS A 128 -13.10 -17.69 -10.51
CA LYS A 128 -14.46 -17.42 -11.00
C LYS A 128 -14.64 -16.00 -11.52
N HIS A 129 -13.85 -15.07 -11.02
CA HIS A 129 -13.95 -13.65 -11.39
C HIS A 129 -13.03 -13.23 -12.53
N VAL A 130 -11.92 -13.95 -12.71
CA VAL A 130 -10.93 -13.68 -13.76
C VAL A 130 -10.55 -14.99 -14.43
N GLU A 131 -10.93 -15.14 -15.70
CA GLU A 131 -10.54 -16.30 -16.52
C GLU A 131 -9.06 -16.24 -16.87
N ASN A 132 -8.43 -17.41 -16.96
CA ASN A 132 -7.02 -17.60 -17.30
C ASN A 132 -6.02 -16.99 -16.28
N ILE A 133 -6.49 -16.69 -15.07
CA ILE A 133 -5.60 -16.19 -14.02
C ILE A 133 -4.74 -17.32 -13.43
N ASN A 134 -3.46 -17.07 -13.29
CA ASN A 134 -2.52 -17.95 -12.63
C ASN A 134 -2.46 -17.63 -11.13
N ILE A 135 -2.49 -18.66 -10.28
CA ILE A 135 -2.29 -18.51 -8.82
C ILE A 135 -1.11 -19.39 -8.42
N ILE A 136 -0.07 -18.75 -7.92
CA ILE A 136 1.10 -19.41 -7.34
C ILE A 136 0.81 -19.62 -5.86
N ASP A 137 0.67 -20.89 -5.48
CA ASP A 137 0.48 -21.28 -4.09
C ASP A 137 1.76 -21.06 -3.28
N ARG A 138 1.63 -20.66 -2.01
CA ARG A 138 2.76 -20.38 -1.13
C ARG A 138 3.72 -21.57 -1.02
N ASP A 139 3.20 -22.78 -0.82
CA ASP A 139 4.00 -23.99 -0.69
C ASP A 139 4.83 -24.28 -1.97
N TYR A 140 4.22 -24.03 -3.16
CA TYR A 140 4.93 -24.16 -4.43
C TYR A 140 6.05 -23.13 -4.58
N ALA A 141 5.75 -21.87 -4.22
CA ALA A 141 6.77 -20.80 -4.25
C ALA A 141 7.93 -21.11 -3.31
N ASP A 142 7.63 -21.57 -2.08
CA ASP A 142 8.63 -21.95 -1.09
C ASP A 142 9.53 -23.07 -1.62
N GLU A 143 8.96 -24.14 -2.18
CA GLU A 143 9.76 -25.27 -2.75
C GLU A 143 10.71 -24.78 -3.85
N LYS A 144 10.27 -23.87 -4.70
CA LYS A 144 11.10 -23.38 -5.81
C LYS A 144 12.20 -22.43 -5.34
N ILE A 145 11.84 -21.48 -4.48
CA ILE A 145 12.77 -20.42 -4.03
C ILE A 145 13.78 -20.97 -3.02
N ASP A 146 13.41 -21.93 -2.20
CA ASP A 146 14.33 -22.59 -1.27
C ASP A 146 15.55 -23.19 -1.94
N LYS A 147 15.39 -23.73 -3.14
CA LYS A 147 16.51 -24.26 -3.93
C LYS A 147 17.47 -23.16 -4.38
N ILE A 148 16.92 -21.97 -4.73
CA ILE A 148 17.72 -20.81 -5.11
C ILE A 148 18.43 -20.25 -3.87
N PHE A 149 17.72 -20.12 -2.76
CA PHE A 149 18.20 -19.51 -1.53
C PHE A 149 19.16 -20.39 -0.71
N TYR A 150 19.48 -21.58 -1.18
CA TYR A 150 20.51 -22.40 -0.56
C TYR A 150 21.85 -21.65 -0.36
N HIS A 151 22.18 -20.76 -1.30
CA HIS A 151 23.40 -19.93 -1.26
C HIS A 151 23.15 -18.50 -0.74
N TYR A 152 21.90 -18.14 -0.37
CA TYR A 152 21.49 -16.80 0.01
C TYR A 152 20.71 -16.80 1.35
N PRO A 153 21.38 -17.08 2.48
CA PRO A 153 20.72 -17.26 3.78
C PRO A 153 20.05 -15.98 4.31
N ASN A 154 20.57 -14.78 4.01
CA ASN A 154 19.97 -13.53 4.43
C ASN A 154 18.75 -13.17 3.57
N CYS A 155 18.77 -13.48 2.27
CA CYS A 155 17.58 -13.39 1.41
C CYS A 155 16.48 -14.33 1.90
N ARG A 156 16.82 -15.56 2.28
CA ARG A 156 15.88 -16.51 2.90
C ARG A 156 15.29 -15.93 4.17
N ARG A 157 16.14 -15.47 5.11
CA ARG A 157 15.68 -14.87 6.37
C ARG A 157 14.70 -13.74 6.13
N TYR A 158 15.00 -12.82 5.21
CA TYR A 158 14.12 -11.70 4.90
C TYR A 158 12.77 -12.18 4.34
N ARG A 159 12.76 -13.15 3.43
CA ARG A 159 11.54 -13.73 2.86
C ARG A 159 10.68 -14.46 3.91
N ASP A 160 11.32 -15.11 4.88
CA ASP A 160 10.63 -15.86 5.94
C ASP A 160 10.05 -14.94 7.02
N GLU A 161 10.75 -13.84 7.35
CA GLU A 161 10.35 -12.91 8.42
C GLU A 161 9.42 -11.79 7.94
N CYS A 162 9.42 -11.44 6.65
CA CYS A 162 8.69 -10.31 6.10
C CYS A 162 7.81 -10.71 4.91
N VAL A 163 6.49 -10.64 5.07
CA VAL A 163 5.56 -11.02 4.00
C VAL A 163 5.72 -10.15 2.74
N ASN A 164 6.10 -8.89 2.88
CA ASN A 164 6.33 -7.99 1.73
C ASN A 164 7.57 -8.40 0.91
N ALA A 165 8.48 -9.19 1.48
CA ALA A 165 9.61 -9.74 0.74
C ALA A 165 9.19 -10.70 -0.39
N LEU A 166 7.98 -11.27 -0.31
CA LEU A 166 7.40 -12.07 -1.39
C LEU A 166 7.20 -11.25 -2.67
N GLN A 167 6.83 -9.97 -2.58
CA GLN A 167 6.76 -9.10 -3.75
C GLN A 167 8.12 -8.94 -4.41
N LEU A 168 9.18 -8.80 -3.60
CA LEU A 168 10.54 -8.66 -4.11
C LEU A 168 11.03 -9.94 -4.79
N PHE A 169 10.97 -11.08 -4.10
CA PHE A 169 11.59 -12.30 -4.57
C PHE A 169 10.70 -13.10 -5.51
N ASP A 170 9.44 -13.32 -5.14
CA ASP A 170 8.58 -14.25 -5.88
C ASP A 170 8.20 -13.68 -7.25
N TYR A 171 8.01 -12.36 -7.38
CA TYR A 171 7.70 -11.75 -8.67
C TYR A 171 8.84 -11.95 -9.67
N MET A 172 10.08 -11.69 -9.27
CA MET A 172 11.21 -11.78 -10.17
C MET A 172 11.72 -13.22 -10.36
N LEU A 173 11.73 -14.04 -9.30
CA LEU A 173 12.27 -15.39 -9.37
C LEU A 173 11.33 -16.41 -10.02
N LEU A 174 10.01 -16.18 -9.94
CA LEU A 174 8.99 -17.10 -10.48
C LEU A 174 8.35 -16.61 -11.77
N SER A 175 8.65 -15.40 -12.23
CA SER A 175 8.16 -14.87 -13.50
C SER A 175 8.72 -15.67 -14.70
N GLU A 176 7.87 -15.93 -15.69
CA GLU A 176 8.25 -16.46 -17.00
C GLU A 176 8.54 -15.34 -18.03
N SER A 177 8.07 -14.12 -17.75
CA SER A 177 8.30 -12.93 -18.56
C SER A 177 9.49 -12.12 -18.08
N ASP A 178 10.16 -11.42 -18.99
CA ASP A 178 11.17 -10.41 -18.65
C ASP A 178 10.53 -9.11 -18.17
N LYS A 179 9.29 -8.82 -18.62
CA LYS A 179 8.50 -7.63 -18.25
C LYS A 179 7.53 -7.95 -17.13
N ILE A 180 7.66 -7.24 -16.02
CA ILE A 180 6.89 -7.44 -14.80
C ILE A 180 6.23 -6.13 -14.39
N VAL A 181 4.93 -6.22 -14.08
CA VAL A 181 4.19 -5.15 -13.41
C VAL A 181 3.83 -5.62 -12.00
N SER A 182 4.31 -4.92 -10.97
CA SER A 182 3.74 -5.03 -9.64
C SER A 182 2.43 -4.26 -9.58
N LEU A 183 1.37 -4.88 -9.08
CA LEU A 183 0.05 -4.26 -8.89
C LEU A 183 -0.51 -4.64 -7.53
N ASP A 184 -0.61 -3.68 -6.63
CA ASP A 184 -1.19 -3.90 -5.29
C ASP A 184 -2.71 -4.09 -5.34
N SER A 185 -3.20 -4.83 -4.36
CA SER A 185 -4.62 -5.22 -4.24
C SER A 185 -5.58 -4.05 -3.95
N ASP A 186 -5.06 -2.86 -3.70
CA ASP A 186 -5.80 -1.66 -3.33
C ASP A 186 -5.58 -0.49 -4.30
N ILE A 187 -5.21 -0.79 -5.54
CA ILE A 187 -5.17 0.18 -6.63
C ILE A 187 -6.44 0.06 -7.48
N LEU A 188 -7.12 1.19 -7.72
CA LEU A 188 -8.28 1.26 -8.60
C LEU A 188 -7.99 2.13 -9.82
N PHE A 189 -8.34 1.61 -11.00
CA PHE A 189 -8.25 2.35 -12.26
C PHE A 189 -9.62 2.89 -12.65
N PHE A 190 -9.71 4.19 -12.88
CA PHE A 190 -10.94 4.91 -13.25
C PHE A 190 -11.03 5.18 -14.74
N LYS A 191 -9.87 5.35 -15.38
CA LYS A 191 -9.71 5.58 -16.82
C LYS A 191 -8.69 4.63 -17.40
N LYS A 192 -8.64 4.56 -18.73
CA LYS A 192 -7.68 3.78 -19.46
C LYS A 192 -6.25 4.24 -19.15
N PRO A 193 -5.40 3.38 -18.59
CA PRO A 193 -4.04 3.73 -18.20
C PRO A 193 -3.09 3.63 -19.40
N GLU A 194 -3.13 4.62 -20.31
CA GLU A 194 -2.38 4.57 -21.58
C GLU A 194 -0.89 4.36 -21.33
N THR A 195 -0.26 5.11 -20.41
CA THR A 195 1.17 4.95 -20.07
C THR A 195 1.52 3.51 -19.68
N LEU A 196 0.69 2.87 -18.84
CA LEU A 196 0.90 1.48 -18.45
C LEU A 196 0.70 0.51 -19.63
N ILE A 197 -0.32 0.76 -20.45
CA ILE A 197 -0.62 -0.08 -21.63
C ILE A 197 0.48 0.03 -22.68
N ASP A 198 0.97 1.22 -22.96
CA ASP A 198 2.07 1.43 -23.90
C ASP A 198 3.36 0.78 -23.37
N TRP A 199 3.61 0.86 -22.07
CA TRP A 199 4.74 0.13 -21.47
C TRP A 199 4.61 -1.39 -21.63
N LEU A 200 3.43 -1.94 -21.38
CA LEU A 200 3.18 -3.39 -21.55
C LEU A 200 3.42 -3.84 -23.00
N ARG A 201 3.13 -3.00 -23.99
CA ARG A 201 3.37 -3.31 -25.40
C ARG A 201 4.84 -3.20 -25.75
N ASP A 202 5.39 -2.01 -25.66
CA ASP A 202 6.67 -1.67 -26.26
C ASP A 202 7.63 -0.92 -25.32
N GLY A 203 7.21 -0.59 -24.10
CA GLY A 203 8.01 0.21 -23.16
C GLY A 203 9.36 -0.44 -22.82
N THR A 204 10.38 0.38 -22.66
CA THR A 204 11.76 -0.02 -22.36
C THR A 204 12.29 0.63 -21.08
N GLU A 205 11.59 1.62 -20.55
CA GLU A 205 11.90 2.30 -19.31
C GLU A 205 11.40 1.51 -18.08
N ILE A 206 11.81 1.93 -16.90
CA ILE A 206 11.22 1.52 -15.62
C ILE A 206 10.30 2.64 -15.17
N ILE A 207 9.01 2.34 -14.94
CA ILE A 207 8.02 3.32 -14.51
C ILE A 207 7.44 2.92 -13.15
N HIS A 208 7.35 3.88 -12.23
CA HIS A 208 6.82 3.64 -10.89
C HIS A 208 5.86 4.74 -10.44
N PHE A 209 5.06 4.47 -9.40
CA PHE A 209 4.40 5.53 -8.64
C PHE A 209 5.45 6.39 -7.96
N TRP A 210 5.25 7.71 -8.01
CA TRP A 210 6.05 8.63 -7.22
C TRP A 210 5.66 8.54 -5.74
N GLU A 211 6.65 8.57 -4.86
CA GLU A 211 6.45 8.64 -3.42
C GLU A 211 7.51 9.51 -2.76
N GLN A 212 7.15 10.12 -1.63
CA GLN A 212 8.14 10.77 -0.79
C GLN A 212 9.10 9.75 -0.18
N GLU A 213 10.33 10.19 0.13
CA GLU A 213 11.29 9.35 0.82
C GLU A 213 10.71 8.84 2.16
N PRO A 214 10.56 7.52 2.37
CA PRO A 214 10.10 6.98 3.62
C PRO A 214 11.00 7.37 4.79
N ALA A 215 10.42 7.61 5.97
CA ALA A 215 11.19 7.90 7.18
C ALA A 215 12.18 6.75 7.47
N GLY A 216 13.39 7.11 7.88
CA GLY A 216 14.45 6.13 8.18
C GLY A 216 15.25 5.65 6.97
N THR A 217 14.90 6.08 5.74
CA THR A 217 15.62 5.63 4.53
C THR A 217 17.07 6.07 4.53
N ARG A 218 17.38 7.30 4.95
CA ARG A 218 18.78 7.79 5.02
C ARG A 218 19.62 7.00 6.03
N GLU A 219 19.07 6.71 7.19
CA GLU A 219 19.71 5.89 8.21
C GLU A 219 19.92 4.45 7.72
N PHE A 220 18.93 3.89 7.01
CA PHE A 220 19.06 2.58 6.39
C PHE A 220 20.19 2.55 5.35
N LEU A 221 20.23 3.50 4.42
CA LEU A 221 21.25 3.58 3.37
C LEU A 221 22.65 3.80 3.96
N ALA A 222 22.81 4.68 4.95
CA ALA A 222 24.06 4.91 5.66
C ALA A 222 24.56 3.63 6.35
N LYS A 223 23.68 2.87 7.01
CA LYS A 223 24.03 1.62 7.68
C LYS A 223 24.59 0.57 6.71
N ILE A 224 24.13 0.55 5.47
CA ILE A 224 24.59 -0.39 4.44
C ILE A 224 25.67 0.20 3.53
N ASN A 225 26.12 1.43 3.76
CA ASN A 225 27.09 2.19 2.95
C ASN A 225 26.65 2.39 1.48
N LEU A 226 25.40 2.82 1.28
CA LEU A 226 24.80 3.10 -0.03
C LEU A 226 24.05 4.44 -0.04
N ASP A 227 24.65 5.49 0.57
CA ASP A 227 24.02 6.81 0.78
C ASP A 227 23.45 7.46 -0.49
N ASP A 228 24.08 7.23 -1.64
CA ASP A 228 23.64 7.81 -2.93
C ASP A 228 22.69 6.91 -3.73
N CYS A 229 22.27 5.77 -3.17
CA CYS A 229 21.47 4.78 -3.87
C CYS A 229 19.95 4.91 -3.57
N PHE A 230 19.40 6.12 -3.58
CA PHE A 230 17.98 6.33 -3.36
C PHE A 230 17.24 6.73 -4.64
N VAL A 231 16.06 6.14 -4.83
CA VAL A 231 15.04 6.51 -5.80
C VAL A 231 13.69 6.54 -5.08
N PRO A 232 12.90 7.63 -5.20
CA PRO A 232 11.59 7.72 -4.56
C PRO A 232 10.58 6.81 -5.28
N VAL A 233 10.53 5.53 -4.90
CA VAL A 233 9.69 4.50 -5.53
C VAL A 233 8.58 4.05 -4.60
N ASN A 234 7.35 4.01 -5.11
CA ASN A 234 6.25 3.23 -4.53
C ASN A 234 6.08 1.95 -5.36
N ILE A 235 6.12 0.81 -4.70
CA ILE A 235 6.08 -0.52 -5.33
C ILE A 235 4.66 -1.00 -5.63
N GLY A 236 3.62 -0.27 -5.23
CA GLY A 236 2.22 -0.64 -5.45
C GLY A 236 1.85 -0.70 -6.93
N LEU A 237 2.39 0.22 -7.76
CA LEU A 237 2.39 0.10 -9.22
C LEU A 237 3.80 0.38 -9.72
N LEU A 238 4.46 -0.65 -10.20
CA LEU A 238 5.83 -0.59 -10.70
C LEU A 238 5.96 -1.45 -11.94
N CYS A 239 6.47 -0.86 -13.03
CA CYS A 239 6.80 -1.52 -14.28
C CYS A 239 8.31 -1.71 -14.35
N PHE A 240 8.79 -2.92 -14.37
CA PHE A 240 10.22 -3.22 -14.29
C PHE A 240 10.58 -4.54 -15.00
N TYR A 241 11.86 -4.87 -15.00
CA TYR A 241 12.39 -6.05 -15.68
C TYR A 241 12.89 -7.10 -14.68
N LYS A 242 12.75 -8.36 -15.03
CA LYS A 242 13.24 -9.51 -14.25
C LYS A 242 14.73 -9.39 -13.92
N GLU A 243 15.53 -8.85 -14.82
CA GLU A 243 16.97 -8.62 -14.64
C GLU A 243 17.31 -7.57 -13.57
N THR A 244 16.31 -6.87 -13.03
CA THR A 244 16.48 -5.99 -11.86
C THR A 244 16.92 -6.77 -10.62
N MET A 245 16.60 -8.07 -10.56
CA MET A 245 17.02 -8.95 -9.48
C MET A 245 18.56 -9.13 -9.46
N ASN A 246 19.12 -8.89 -8.29
CA ASN A 246 20.54 -9.14 -8.02
C ASN A 246 20.68 -9.77 -6.63
N LEU A 247 20.67 -11.09 -6.58
CA LEU A 247 20.72 -11.86 -5.33
C LEU A 247 22.02 -11.64 -4.56
N ASP A 248 23.16 -11.49 -5.22
CA ASP A 248 24.45 -11.26 -4.55
C ASP A 248 24.46 -9.91 -3.83
N LEU A 249 23.93 -8.86 -4.48
CA LEU A 249 23.76 -7.54 -3.87
C LEU A 249 22.75 -7.58 -2.71
N LEU A 250 21.63 -8.28 -2.89
CA LEU A 250 20.60 -8.43 -1.85
C LEU A 250 21.13 -9.17 -0.64
N GLU A 251 21.87 -10.24 -0.83
CA GLU A 251 22.51 -11.00 0.25
C GLU A 251 23.47 -10.11 1.07
N GLN A 252 24.28 -9.29 0.39
CA GLN A 252 25.18 -8.33 1.04
C GLN A 252 24.43 -7.24 1.82
N ILE A 253 23.35 -6.69 1.25
CA ILE A 253 22.52 -5.68 1.91
C ILE A 253 21.85 -6.28 3.15
N LEU A 254 21.16 -7.41 2.97
CA LEU A 254 20.36 -8.04 4.01
C LEU A 254 21.20 -8.61 5.15
N SER A 255 22.47 -8.95 4.91
CA SER A 255 23.41 -9.34 5.97
C SER A 255 23.67 -8.23 6.99
N LYS A 256 23.46 -6.96 6.62
CA LYS A 256 23.64 -5.77 7.48
C LYS A 256 22.35 -5.32 8.18
N VAL A 257 21.20 -5.89 7.81
CA VAL A 257 19.88 -5.52 8.35
C VAL A 257 19.53 -6.46 9.48
N GLU A 258 19.39 -5.93 10.69
CA GLU A 258 19.04 -6.71 11.89
C GLU A 258 17.54 -6.94 12.00
N ILE A 259 16.73 -5.91 11.74
CA ILE A 259 15.27 -5.90 11.88
C ILE A 259 14.68 -5.42 10.56
N PHE A 260 13.74 -6.17 10.03
CA PHE A 260 12.98 -5.80 8.85
C PHE A 260 11.69 -5.10 9.26
N ASP A 261 11.38 -4.02 8.57
CA ASP A 261 10.13 -3.27 8.74
C ASP A 261 9.35 -3.23 7.42
N TRP A 262 8.22 -2.55 7.43
CA TRP A 262 7.35 -2.43 6.26
C TRP A 262 7.99 -1.62 5.11
N CYS A 263 8.92 -0.70 5.43
CA CYS A 263 9.64 0.10 4.43
C CYS A 263 10.79 -0.66 3.78
N THR A 264 11.31 -1.73 4.41
CA THR A 264 12.52 -2.42 3.96
C THR A 264 12.42 -2.87 2.49
N GLY A 265 11.28 -3.38 2.06
CA GLY A 265 11.07 -3.78 0.66
C GLY A 265 11.20 -2.62 -0.31
N GLN A 266 10.60 -1.50 0.02
CA GLN A 266 10.63 -0.28 -0.80
C GLN A 266 12.04 0.31 -0.88
N GLN A 267 12.78 0.32 0.23
CA GLN A 267 14.18 0.75 0.29
C GLN A 267 15.08 -0.15 -0.57
N ILE A 268 14.84 -1.46 -0.56
CA ILE A 268 15.57 -2.42 -1.39
C ILE A 268 15.26 -2.20 -2.88
N TYR A 269 13.98 -2.04 -3.26
CA TYR A 269 13.63 -1.71 -4.63
C TYR A 269 14.28 -0.41 -5.10
N SER A 270 14.31 0.62 -4.25
CA SER A 270 14.99 1.88 -4.52
C SER A 270 16.47 1.66 -4.92
N ILE A 271 17.18 0.80 -4.19
CA ILE A 271 18.59 0.46 -4.48
C ILE A 271 18.71 -0.33 -5.78
N LEU A 272 17.88 -1.34 -5.98
CA LEU A 272 17.92 -2.18 -7.19
C LEU A 272 17.64 -1.35 -8.44
N LEU A 273 16.62 -0.49 -8.41
CA LEU A 273 16.27 0.40 -9.52
C LEU A 273 17.36 1.42 -9.80
N LYS A 274 17.96 1.99 -8.76
CA LYS A 274 19.11 2.90 -8.92
C LYS A 274 20.27 2.25 -9.66
N LYS A 275 20.50 0.96 -9.46
CA LYS A 275 21.55 0.22 -10.17
C LYS A 275 21.20 -0.11 -11.63
N GLN A 276 19.92 0.00 -12.01
CA GLN A 276 19.46 -0.24 -13.39
C GLN A 276 19.45 1.02 -14.25
N ILE A 277 19.65 2.21 -13.69
CA ILE A 277 19.62 3.50 -14.44
C ILE A 277 20.62 3.53 -15.62
N GLU A 278 21.70 2.77 -15.56
CA GLU A 278 22.65 2.67 -16.68
C GLU A 278 22.09 1.89 -17.88
N ARG A 279 21.06 1.06 -17.67
CA ARG A 279 20.45 0.19 -18.68
C ARG A 279 19.06 0.63 -19.11
N HIS A 280 18.31 1.21 -18.18
CA HIS A 280 16.93 1.63 -18.39
C HIS A 280 16.74 3.06 -17.92
N GLU A 281 16.00 3.85 -18.68
CA GLU A 281 15.49 5.13 -18.20
C GLU A 281 14.53 4.88 -17.03
N LEU A 282 14.61 5.72 -16.01
CA LEU A 282 13.70 5.68 -14.87
C LEU A 282 12.76 6.87 -14.93
N SER A 283 11.47 6.59 -14.96
CA SER A 283 10.41 7.57 -14.97
C SER A 283 9.35 7.27 -13.89
N PHE A 284 8.37 8.11 -13.76
CA PHE A 284 7.24 7.89 -12.84
C PHE A 284 5.92 8.21 -13.53
N PHE A 285 4.86 7.53 -13.09
CA PHE A 285 3.51 7.87 -13.51
C PHE A 285 3.16 9.28 -13.05
N GLU A 286 2.54 10.07 -13.94
CA GLU A 286 2.19 11.47 -13.66
C GLU A 286 1.33 11.60 -12.38
N PRO A 287 1.82 12.26 -11.30
CA PRO A 287 1.13 12.27 -10.01
C PRO A 287 -0.25 12.92 -10.03
N SER A 288 -0.54 13.81 -10.98
CA SER A 288 -1.88 14.39 -11.15
C SER A 288 -2.91 13.36 -11.62
N GLN A 289 -2.46 12.31 -12.30
CA GLN A 289 -3.28 11.25 -12.89
C GLN A 289 -3.22 9.94 -12.09
N TYR A 290 -2.08 9.66 -11.47
CA TYR A 290 -1.82 8.45 -10.68
C TYR A 290 -1.52 8.85 -9.24
N GLN A 291 -2.57 8.89 -8.42
CA GLN A 291 -2.51 9.45 -7.07
C GLN A 291 -2.22 8.37 -6.02
N ASP A 292 -1.22 8.65 -5.21
CA ASP A 292 -1.02 7.98 -3.94
C ASP A 292 -1.90 8.62 -2.84
N GLN A 293 -2.25 7.85 -1.80
CA GLN A 293 -3.13 8.27 -0.72
C GLN A 293 -2.69 9.56 -0.02
N THR A 294 -1.39 9.83 0.07
CA THR A 294 -0.88 11.04 0.71
C THR A 294 -1.17 12.32 -0.08
N GLU A 295 -1.56 12.18 -1.35
CA GLU A 295 -1.73 13.27 -2.30
C GLU A 295 -3.12 13.33 -2.94
N PHE A 296 -4.13 12.65 -2.36
CA PHE A 296 -5.48 12.73 -2.87
C PHE A 296 -5.95 14.19 -2.89
N ARG A 297 -5.89 14.78 -4.06
CA ARG A 297 -6.53 16.05 -4.38
C ARG A 297 -7.85 15.70 -5.08
N ASP A 298 -8.82 16.60 -5.00
CA ASP A 298 -9.99 16.52 -5.89
C ASP A 298 -9.47 16.56 -7.34
N GLY A 299 -9.07 15.40 -7.86
CA GLY A 299 -8.34 15.26 -9.13
C GLY A 299 -9.19 15.50 -10.36
N GLY A 300 -10.43 15.94 -10.18
CA GLY A 300 -11.33 16.25 -11.30
C GLY A 300 -11.46 15.08 -12.29
N ASP A 301 -11.69 15.43 -13.54
CA ASP A 301 -11.85 14.46 -14.63
C ASP A 301 -10.54 13.81 -15.12
N GLU A 302 -9.35 14.15 -14.59
CA GLU A 302 -8.06 13.69 -15.13
C GLU A 302 -7.53 12.41 -14.48
N GLN A 303 -8.12 11.97 -13.37
CA GLN A 303 -7.61 10.84 -12.60
C GLN A 303 -7.73 9.50 -13.31
N ILE A 304 -6.59 8.81 -13.45
CA ILE A 304 -6.47 7.47 -14.05
C ILE A 304 -6.49 6.38 -13.00
N ALA A 305 -5.66 6.48 -11.96
CA ALA A 305 -5.57 5.48 -10.89
C ALA A 305 -5.36 6.10 -9.51
N ARG A 306 -5.77 5.36 -8.47
CA ARG A 306 -5.53 5.68 -7.06
C ARG A 306 -5.02 4.46 -6.31
N HIS A 307 -4.02 4.68 -5.45
CA HIS A 307 -3.48 3.73 -4.51
C HIS A 307 -3.94 4.06 -3.08
N TYR A 308 -4.59 3.12 -2.40
CA TYR A 308 -5.30 3.37 -1.12
C TYR A 308 -4.62 2.76 0.09
N TRP A 309 -3.38 2.47 0.11
CA TRP A 309 -2.68 1.85 1.23
C TRP A 309 -3.65 1.19 2.23
N SER A 310 -4.01 -0.01 2.08
CA SER A 310 -5.07 -0.81 2.75
C SER A 310 -5.36 -0.50 4.24
N SER A 311 -5.00 0.67 4.72
CA SER A 311 -5.18 1.12 6.10
C SER A 311 -6.63 1.57 6.36
N VAL A 312 -7.06 1.37 7.59
CA VAL A 312 -8.38 1.77 8.11
C VAL A 312 -8.66 3.28 7.95
N GLY A 313 -7.60 4.09 7.78
CA GLY A 313 -7.71 5.56 7.69
C GLY A 313 -8.26 6.11 6.37
N THR A 314 -8.37 5.30 5.31
CA THR A 314 -8.84 5.71 3.97
C THR A 314 -10.16 5.11 3.56
N LEU A 315 -10.89 4.48 4.47
CA LEU A 315 -12.18 3.89 4.17
C LEU A 315 -13.19 4.92 3.60
N ASP A 316 -13.14 6.16 4.06
CA ASP A 316 -14.06 7.22 3.62
C ASP A 316 -13.86 7.58 2.14
N GLU A 317 -12.65 7.53 1.63
CA GLU A 317 -12.34 7.81 0.22
C GLU A 317 -12.45 6.54 -0.65
N TYR A 318 -11.98 5.41 -0.14
CA TYR A 318 -12.00 4.15 -0.85
C TYR A 318 -13.40 3.61 -1.13
N LEU A 319 -14.35 3.79 -0.20
CA LEU A 319 -15.71 3.27 -0.37
C LEU A 319 -16.50 3.92 -1.52
N PRO A 320 -16.51 5.25 -1.69
CA PRO A 320 -17.14 5.90 -2.84
C PRO A 320 -16.54 5.42 -4.16
N ASP A 321 -15.23 5.35 -4.25
CA ASP A 321 -14.50 4.96 -5.45
C ASP A 321 -14.76 3.50 -5.82
N ARG A 322 -14.76 2.59 -4.85
CA ARG A 322 -15.17 1.19 -5.07
C ARG A 322 -16.59 1.08 -5.61
N LYS A 323 -17.52 1.82 -5.03
CA LYS A 323 -18.92 1.83 -5.48
C LYS A 323 -19.02 2.33 -6.92
N LYS A 324 -18.23 3.35 -7.29
CA LYS A 324 -18.14 3.87 -8.67
C LYS A 324 -17.68 2.76 -9.61
N ILE A 325 -16.54 2.13 -9.33
CA ILE A 325 -15.99 1.04 -10.16
C ILE A 325 -16.97 -0.14 -10.28
N ILE A 326 -17.56 -0.60 -9.18
CA ILE A 326 -18.55 -1.68 -9.23
C ILE A 326 -19.72 -1.32 -10.13
N LYS A 327 -20.23 -0.10 -10.04
CA LYS A 327 -21.33 0.39 -10.88
C LYS A 327 -20.94 0.43 -12.36
N GLU A 328 -19.74 0.88 -12.67
CA GLU A 328 -19.22 0.92 -14.04
C GLU A 328 -19.08 -0.49 -14.62
N LEU A 329 -18.49 -1.44 -13.87
CA LEU A 329 -18.38 -2.84 -14.27
C LEU A 329 -19.77 -3.49 -14.53
N LEU A 330 -20.75 -3.22 -13.66
CA LEU A 330 -22.11 -3.74 -13.83
C LEU A 330 -22.84 -3.13 -15.02
N ASN A 331 -22.57 -1.88 -15.38
CA ASN A 331 -23.18 -1.24 -16.55
C ASN A 331 -22.58 -1.73 -17.86
N ALA A 332 -21.26 -1.96 -17.92
CA ALA A 332 -20.62 -2.52 -19.11
C ALA A 332 -21.27 -3.85 -19.52
N SER A 333 -21.59 -4.72 -18.56
CA SER A 333 -22.25 -6.02 -18.83
C SER A 333 -23.67 -5.92 -19.40
N LYS A 334 -24.31 -4.74 -19.40
CA LYS A 334 -25.64 -4.53 -19.99
C LYS A 334 -25.56 -4.14 -21.44
N VAL A 335 -24.49 -3.46 -21.85
CA VAL A 335 -24.27 -3.01 -23.23
C VAL A 335 -23.95 -4.19 -24.13
N ASP A 336 -23.18 -5.17 -23.62
CA ASP A 336 -22.80 -6.38 -24.38
C ASP A 336 -23.97 -7.38 -24.60
N LYS A 337 -25.15 -7.10 -24.04
CA LYS A 337 -26.36 -7.97 -24.16
C LYS A 337 -27.43 -7.41 -25.10
N ILE A 338 -27.20 -6.25 -25.72
CA ILE A 338 -28.06 -5.64 -26.75
C ILE A 338 -27.41 -5.81 -28.10
#